data_30309a895a1ffdac4328a5869076dbf1
#
_entry.id   30309a895a1ffdac4328a5869076dbf1
#
_cell.length_a   1.000
_cell.length_b   1.000
_cell.length_c   1.000
_cell.angle_alpha   90.00
_cell.angle_beta   90.00
_cell.angle_gamma   90.00
#
_symmetry.space_group_name_H-M   'P 1'
#
loop_
_entity.id
_entity.type
_entity.pdbx_description
1 polymer ?
#
loop_
_entity_poly.entity_id
_entity_poly.type
_entity_poly.pdbx_seq_one_letter_code
_entity_poly.pdbx_strand_id
1 'polypeptide(L)'
;MYWANFLHIYQPPTQTEAIVRKVTEECYRTLVRVLAEAPHAKITLNINAVLTEQLERYGFRDVIGGLKRLAERGQIEFTGSAMYHPILPLIPRTEVVRQIQLNSETT
;
A
#
# COMPACT_ATOMS: atom_id res chain seq x y z
N MET A 1 12.08 18.54 -18.15
CA MET A 1 10.73 18.05 -17.84
C MET A 1 10.85 16.93 -16.81
N TYR A 2 10.02 16.98 -15.78
CA TYR A 2 9.96 15.91 -14.76
C TYR A 2 8.66 15.14 -14.90
N TRP A 3 8.71 13.84 -14.70
CA TRP A 3 7.55 12.96 -14.68
C TRP A 3 7.44 12.29 -13.30
N ALA A 4 6.30 12.47 -12.63
CA ALA A 4 6.04 11.86 -11.34
C ALA A 4 4.81 10.94 -11.45
N ASN A 5 4.98 9.67 -11.07
CA ASN A 5 3.89 8.71 -11.00
C ASN A 5 3.46 8.57 -9.53
N PHE A 6 2.18 8.79 -9.30
CA PHE A 6 1.56 8.57 -7.99
C PHE A 6 0.52 7.48 -8.12
N LEU A 7 0.70 6.39 -7.37
CA LEU A 7 -0.20 5.24 -7.39
C LEU A 7 -0.85 5.05 -6.03
N HIS A 8 -2.09 4.58 -6.06
CA HIS A 8 -2.85 4.26 -4.85
C HIS A 8 -3.29 2.81 -4.91
N ILE A 9 -3.01 2.04 -3.84
CA ILE A 9 -3.48 0.66 -3.72
C ILE A 9 -4.25 0.51 -2.42
N TYR A 10 -5.40 -0.14 -2.51
CA TYR A 10 -6.31 -0.31 -1.39
C TYR A 10 -7.25 -1.48 -1.63
N GLN A 11 -7.58 -2.20 -0.56
CA GLN A 11 -8.69 -3.15 -0.53
C GLN A 11 -9.51 -2.91 0.74
N PRO A 12 -10.87 -2.97 0.67
CA PRO A 12 -11.70 -2.81 1.86
C PRO A 12 -11.39 -3.87 2.92
N PRO A 13 -11.51 -3.56 4.22
CA PRO A 13 -11.24 -4.54 5.27
C PRO A 13 -12.19 -5.74 5.23
N THR A 14 -13.35 -5.58 4.62
CA THR A 14 -14.36 -6.63 4.44
C THR A 14 -14.17 -7.43 3.15
N GLN A 15 -13.13 -7.16 2.35
CA GLN A 15 -12.87 -7.87 1.11
C GLN A 15 -12.60 -9.36 1.38
N THR A 16 -13.08 -10.23 0.49
CA THR A 16 -12.86 -11.66 0.62
C THR A 16 -11.40 -12.03 0.34
N GLU A 17 -10.93 -13.09 0.97
CA GLU A 17 -9.58 -13.61 0.75
C GLU A 17 -9.33 -13.94 -0.73
N ALA A 18 -10.32 -14.55 -1.40
CA ALA A 18 -10.20 -14.93 -2.80
C ALA A 18 -9.93 -13.72 -3.70
N ILE A 19 -10.61 -12.59 -3.47
CA ILE A 19 -10.42 -11.37 -4.26
C ILE A 19 -9.07 -10.74 -3.95
N VAL A 20 -8.66 -10.69 -2.67
CA VAL A 20 -7.34 -10.16 -2.29
C VAL A 20 -6.23 -10.97 -2.95
N ARG A 21 -6.32 -12.31 -2.96
CA ARG A 21 -5.35 -13.18 -3.63
C ARG A 21 -5.29 -12.91 -5.14
N LYS A 22 -6.45 -12.82 -5.78
CA LYS A 22 -6.53 -12.54 -7.21
C LYS A 22 -5.88 -11.22 -7.58
N VAL A 23 -6.23 -10.14 -6.89
CA VAL A 23 -5.66 -8.81 -7.15
C VAL A 23 -4.16 -8.79 -6.85
N THR A 24 -3.71 -9.47 -5.79
CA THR A 24 -2.29 -9.55 -5.46
C THR A 24 -1.49 -10.22 -6.57
N GLU A 25 -1.98 -11.36 -7.09
CA GLU A 25 -1.31 -12.06 -8.19
C GLU A 25 -1.32 -11.26 -9.50
N GLU A 26 -2.43 -10.61 -9.82
CA GLU A 26 -2.59 -9.89 -11.09
C GLU A 26 -1.94 -8.49 -11.08
N CYS A 27 -1.90 -7.83 -9.93
CA CYS A 27 -1.49 -6.43 -9.85
C CYS A 27 -0.28 -6.20 -8.94
N TYR A 28 -0.40 -6.46 -7.65
CA TYR A 28 0.63 -6.05 -6.68
C TYR A 28 1.95 -6.79 -6.86
N ARG A 29 1.89 -8.08 -7.08
CA ARG A 29 3.10 -8.90 -7.34
C ARG A 29 3.75 -8.51 -8.66
N THR A 30 2.93 -8.22 -9.68
CA THR A 30 3.40 -7.73 -10.97
C THR A 30 4.07 -6.37 -10.84
N LEU A 31 3.50 -5.46 -10.06
CA LEU A 31 4.10 -4.14 -9.80
C LEU A 31 5.49 -4.26 -9.18
N VAL A 32 5.63 -5.10 -8.15
CA VAL A 32 6.92 -5.35 -7.50
C VAL A 32 7.95 -5.91 -8.49
N ARG A 33 7.53 -6.88 -9.30
CA ARG A 33 8.41 -7.50 -10.31
C ARG A 33 8.87 -6.50 -11.35
N VAL A 34 7.95 -5.72 -11.91
CA VAL A 34 8.25 -4.73 -12.95
C VAL A 34 9.23 -3.68 -12.43
N LEU A 35 9.02 -3.17 -11.23
CA LEU A 35 9.93 -2.19 -10.62
C LEU A 35 11.29 -2.79 -10.32
N ALA A 36 11.34 -4.05 -9.89
CA ALA A 36 12.60 -4.74 -9.62
C ALA A 36 13.43 -4.92 -10.90
N GLU A 37 12.77 -5.15 -12.04
CA GLU A 37 13.42 -5.30 -13.34
C GLU A 37 13.80 -3.96 -14.00
N ALA A 38 13.28 -2.85 -13.49
CA ALA A 38 13.53 -1.50 -14.00
C ALA A 38 14.14 -0.60 -12.92
N PRO A 39 15.44 -0.76 -12.59
CA PRO A 39 16.06 -0.07 -11.43
C PRO A 39 16.00 1.45 -11.47
N HIS A 40 15.82 2.05 -12.65
CA HIS A 40 15.70 3.51 -12.81
C HIS A 40 14.28 4.03 -12.68
N ALA A 41 13.27 3.15 -12.65
CA ALA A 41 11.90 3.54 -12.46
C ALA A 41 11.63 3.91 -11.01
N LYS A 42 10.95 5.02 -10.79
CA LYS A 42 10.59 5.52 -9.45
C LYS A 42 9.11 5.87 -9.41
N ILE A 43 8.46 5.54 -8.32
CA ILE A 43 7.06 5.89 -8.08
C ILE A 43 6.84 6.40 -6.66
N THR A 44 5.78 7.19 -6.49
CA THR A 44 5.23 7.50 -5.18
C THR A 44 4.00 6.61 -4.97
N LEU A 45 3.96 5.89 -3.87
CA LEU A 45 2.92 4.89 -3.60
C LEU A 45 2.15 5.23 -2.33
N ASN A 46 0.84 5.29 -2.45
CA ASN A 46 -0.05 5.34 -1.30
C ASN A 46 -0.65 3.95 -1.07
N ILE A 47 -0.37 3.36 0.07
CA ILE A 47 -0.94 2.09 0.51
C ILE A 47 -1.59 2.28 1.86
N ASN A 48 -2.88 1.96 1.97
CA ASN A 48 -3.56 1.99 3.26
C ASN A 48 -3.11 0.76 4.08
N ALA A 49 -2.84 0.98 5.36
CA ALA A 49 -2.31 -0.06 6.23
C ALA A 49 -3.23 -1.28 6.35
N VAL A 50 -4.53 -1.12 6.12
CA VAL A 50 -5.46 -2.25 6.07
C VAL A 50 -5.05 -3.26 5.00
N LEU A 51 -4.58 -2.81 3.84
CA LEU A 51 -4.09 -3.71 2.80
C LEU A 51 -2.80 -4.42 3.24
N THR A 52 -1.90 -3.72 3.91
CA THR A 52 -0.69 -4.32 4.48
C THR A 52 -1.03 -5.45 5.44
N GLU A 53 -2.01 -5.24 6.33
CA GLU A 53 -2.49 -6.29 7.24
C GLU A 53 -3.11 -7.46 6.48
N GLN A 54 -3.89 -7.20 5.43
CA GLN A 54 -4.48 -8.26 4.61
C GLN A 54 -3.42 -9.10 3.92
N LEU A 55 -2.41 -8.47 3.33
CA LEU A 55 -1.30 -9.16 2.68
C LEU A 55 -0.54 -10.05 3.68
N GLU A 56 -0.28 -9.56 4.87
CA GLU A 56 0.37 -10.34 5.92
C GLU A 56 -0.50 -11.52 6.36
N ARG A 57 -1.79 -11.28 6.60
CA ARG A 57 -2.76 -12.29 7.04
C ARG A 57 -2.89 -13.45 6.06
N TYR A 58 -2.89 -13.16 4.76
CA TYR A 58 -3.09 -14.15 3.70
C TYR A 58 -1.79 -14.75 3.15
N GLY A 59 -0.66 -14.48 3.79
CA GLY A 59 0.61 -15.12 3.45
C GLY A 59 1.39 -14.48 2.31
N PHE A 60 1.12 -13.22 1.98
CA PHE A 60 1.84 -12.49 0.94
C PHE A 60 2.98 -11.63 1.49
N ARG A 61 3.75 -12.16 2.42
CA ARG A 61 4.91 -11.45 2.99
C ARG A 61 5.98 -11.15 1.96
N ASP A 62 6.06 -11.94 0.90
CA ASP A 62 6.97 -11.71 -0.22
C ASP A 62 6.66 -10.38 -0.94
N VAL A 63 5.38 -10.03 -1.10
CA VAL A 63 4.97 -8.75 -1.69
C VAL A 63 5.36 -7.59 -0.77
N ILE A 64 5.10 -7.71 0.53
CA ILE A 64 5.47 -6.70 1.52
C ILE A 64 7.00 -6.52 1.54
N GLY A 65 7.75 -7.62 1.58
CA GLY A 65 9.21 -7.59 1.54
C GLY A 65 9.75 -7.00 0.24
N GLY A 66 9.09 -7.28 -0.88
CA GLY A 66 9.43 -6.69 -2.17
C GLY A 66 9.25 -5.18 -2.20
N LEU A 67 8.11 -4.69 -1.71
CA LEU A 67 7.85 -3.25 -1.59
C LEU A 67 8.87 -2.57 -0.68
N LYS A 68 9.20 -3.19 0.45
CA LYS A 68 10.18 -2.67 1.39
C LYS A 68 11.58 -2.57 0.74
N ARG A 69 12.00 -3.59 0.02
CA ARG A 69 13.29 -3.57 -0.69
C ARG A 69 13.34 -2.45 -1.75
N LEU A 70 12.25 -2.25 -2.48
CA LEU A 70 12.16 -1.18 -3.47
C LEU A 70 12.22 0.20 -2.82
N ALA A 71 11.61 0.37 -1.65
CA ALA A 71 11.71 1.60 -0.87
C ALA A 71 13.14 1.84 -0.38
N GLU A 72 13.83 0.83 0.12
CA GLU A 72 15.23 0.90 0.54
C GLU A 72 16.16 1.27 -0.61
N ARG A 73 15.83 0.85 -1.84
CA ARG A 73 16.57 1.21 -3.05
C ARG A 73 16.23 2.60 -3.59
N GLY A 74 15.29 3.30 -2.98
CA GLY A 74 14.85 4.63 -3.42
C GLY A 74 13.91 4.62 -4.63
N GLN A 75 13.37 3.47 -5.04
CA GLN A 75 12.43 3.36 -6.14
C GLN A 75 10.98 3.67 -5.74
N ILE A 76 10.63 3.43 -4.49
CA ILE A 76 9.30 3.74 -3.94
C ILE A 76 9.44 4.73 -2.79
N GLU A 77 8.62 5.78 -2.84
CA GLU A 77 8.38 6.68 -1.72
C GLU A 77 6.94 6.50 -1.28
N PHE A 78 6.73 6.23 0.01
CA PHE A 78 5.39 6.03 0.57
C PHE A 78 4.81 7.33 1.08
N THR A 79 3.49 7.51 0.88
CA THR A 79 2.74 8.61 1.50
C THR A 79 1.86 8.10 2.61
N GLY A 80 1.64 8.93 3.64
CA GLY A 80 0.73 8.62 4.74
C GLY A 80 -0.74 8.78 4.36
N SER A 81 -1.61 8.04 5.01
CA SER A 81 -3.05 8.16 4.87
C SER A 81 -3.78 7.58 6.09
N ALA A 82 -5.11 7.58 6.07
CA ALA A 82 -5.91 6.92 7.09
C ALA A 82 -5.98 5.41 6.84
N MET A 83 -5.92 4.60 7.89
CA MET A 83 -5.79 3.14 7.79
C MET A 83 -6.89 2.47 6.97
N TYR A 84 -8.15 2.83 7.23
CA TYR A 84 -9.32 2.19 6.60
C TYR A 84 -9.95 3.01 5.48
N HIS A 85 -9.25 4.03 5.01
CA HIS A 85 -9.69 4.89 3.90
C HIS A 85 -11.05 5.55 4.11
N PRO A 86 -11.35 6.14 5.30
CA PRO A 86 -12.58 6.84 5.52
C PRO A 86 -12.60 8.19 4.81
N ILE A 87 -13.79 8.77 4.66
CA ILE A 87 -13.91 10.17 4.22
C ILE A 87 -13.70 11.04 5.46
N LEU A 88 -12.48 11.50 5.68
CA LEU A 88 -12.05 12.14 6.93
C LEU A 88 -12.96 13.28 7.42
N PRO A 89 -13.44 14.20 6.57
CA PRO A 89 -14.33 15.26 7.04
C PRO A 89 -15.69 14.78 7.59
N LEU A 90 -16.05 13.53 7.31
CA LEU A 90 -17.35 12.97 7.71
C LEU A 90 -17.27 12.12 8.99
N ILE A 91 -16.08 11.99 9.59
CA ILE A 91 -15.90 11.21 10.82
C ILE A 91 -15.45 12.13 11.98
N PRO A 92 -15.64 11.72 13.26
CA PRO A 92 -15.18 12.48 14.41
C PRO A 92 -13.68 12.73 14.38
N ARG A 93 -13.24 13.89 14.89
CA ARG A 93 -11.82 14.26 14.91
C ARG A 93 -10.95 13.23 15.63
N THR A 94 -11.42 12.67 16.73
CA THR A 94 -10.71 11.62 17.45
C THR A 94 -10.44 10.39 16.59
N GLU A 95 -11.40 10.03 15.75
CA GLU A 95 -11.26 8.92 14.80
C GLU A 95 -10.32 9.28 13.64
N VAL A 96 -10.31 10.55 13.19
CA VAL A 96 -9.34 11.02 12.19
C VAL A 96 -7.92 10.80 12.68
N VAL A 97 -7.61 11.25 13.91
CA VAL A 97 -6.29 11.10 14.52
C VAL A 97 -5.94 9.61 14.66
N ARG A 98 -6.88 8.82 15.16
CA ARG A 98 -6.69 7.37 15.34
C ARG A 98 -6.37 6.66 14.03
N GLN A 99 -7.11 6.95 12.96
CA GLN A 99 -6.91 6.36 11.63
C GLN A 99 -5.52 6.66 11.08
N ILE A 100 -5.09 7.91 11.19
CA ILE A 100 -3.77 8.34 10.71
C ILE A 100 -2.65 7.69 11.53
N GLN A 101 -2.78 7.64 12.85
CA GLN A 101 -1.80 7.01 13.74
C GLN A 101 -1.70 5.51 13.45
N LEU A 102 -2.82 4.80 13.34
CA LEU A 102 -2.83 3.37 13.04
C LEU A 102 -2.16 3.07 11.71
N ASN A 103 -2.41 3.89 10.70
CA ASN A 103 -1.76 3.74 9.40
C ASN A 103 -0.24 3.90 9.50
N SER A 104 0.22 4.95 10.19
CA SER A 104 1.66 5.21 10.38
C SER A 104 2.35 4.09 11.15
N GLU A 105 1.71 3.52 12.17
CA GLU A 105 2.27 2.44 12.99
C GLU A 105 2.37 1.13 12.20
N THR A 106 1.44 0.87 11.28
CA THR A 106 1.39 -0.36 10.49
C THR A 106 2.34 -0.30 9.29
N THR A 107 2.48 0.86 8.69
CA THR A 107 3.40 1.07 7.58
C THR A 107 4.74 1.57 8.08
#